data_23eea552335b60eb859d2b854073376b
#
_entry.id   23eea552335b60eb859d2b854073376b
#
_cell.length_a   1.000
_cell.length_b   1.000
_cell.length_c   1.000
_cell.angle_alpha   90.00
_cell.angle_beta   90.00
_cell.angle_gamma   90.00
#
_symmetry.space_group_name_H-M   'P 1'
#
loop_
_entity.id
_entity.type
_entity.pdbx_description
1 polymer ?
#
loop_
_entity_poly.entity_id
_entity_poly.type
_entity_poly.pdbx_seq_one_letter_code
_entity_poly.pdbx_strand_id
1 'polypeptide(L)'
;CMAKVVAIEEAPNNRRLWFALPDKAAKFVFEKGYIGVDGISLTVGDVRPSADGVGVEFSVNLIPETLSRTMLGSRLMNDWVNIEIDPQTQVIVETVERVLASRQ
;
A
#
# COMPACT_ATOMS: atom_id res chain seq x y z
N CYS A 1 -8.56 6.09 -2.04
CA CYS A 1 -8.66 5.34 -3.29
C CYS A 1 -8.79 3.84 -2.99
N MET A 2 -8.94 3.06 -4.04
CA MET A 2 -9.09 1.61 -3.90
C MET A 2 -7.88 0.90 -4.48
N ALA A 3 -7.50 -0.22 -3.87
CA ALA A 3 -6.46 -1.09 -4.39
C ALA A 3 -6.99 -2.52 -4.44
N LYS A 4 -6.40 -3.32 -5.33
CA LYS A 4 -6.82 -4.69 -5.55
C LYS A 4 -5.76 -5.65 -5.02
N VAL A 5 -6.18 -6.71 -4.33
CA VAL A 5 -5.28 -7.77 -3.89
C VAL A 5 -4.83 -8.56 -5.11
N VAL A 6 -3.53 -8.55 -5.39
CA VAL A 6 -2.97 -9.21 -6.59
C VAL A 6 -2.08 -10.40 -6.28
N ALA A 7 -1.65 -10.57 -5.04
CA ALA A 7 -0.90 -11.75 -4.61
C ALA A 7 -1.06 -11.95 -3.11
N ILE A 8 -1.02 -13.20 -2.69
CA ILE A 8 -1.10 -13.61 -1.30
C ILE A 8 -0.03 -14.65 -1.06
N GLU A 9 0.84 -14.40 -0.08
CA GLU A 9 1.86 -15.35 0.34
C GLU A 9 1.59 -15.72 1.79
N GLU A 10 1.45 -17.00 2.08
CA GLU A 10 1.16 -17.46 3.43
C GLU A 10 2.31 -18.27 3.99
N ALA A 11 2.63 -18.02 5.27
CA ALA A 11 3.60 -18.75 6.05
C ALA A 11 2.97 -19.05 7.41
N PRO A 12 3.54 -19.98 8.23
CA PRO A 12 2.90 -20.44 9.46
C PRO A 12 2.38 -19.37 10.40
N ASN A 13 3.07 -18.23 10.52
CA ASN A 13 2.66 -17.15 11.43
C ASN A 13 2.67 -15.81 10.73
N ASN A 14 2.45 -15.80 9.42
CA ASN A 14 2.54 -14.58 8.65
C ASN A 14 1.72 -14.71 7.38
N ARG A 15 1.11 -13.59 6.98
CA ARG A 15 0.43 -13.49 5.70
C ARG A 15 0.89 -12.21 5.02
N ARG A 16 1.38 -12.34 3.81
CA ARG A 16 1.85 -11.20 3.03
C ARG A 16 0.87 -10.95 1.91
N LEU A 17 0.33 -9.73 1.88
CA LEU A 17 -0.59 -9.32 0.83
C LEU A 17 0.08 -8.30 -0.07
N TRP A 18 -0.13 -8.45 -1.37
CA TRP A 18 0.30 -7.47 -2.37
C TRP A 18 -0.93 -6.77 -2.94
N PHE A 19 -0.86 -5.45 -3.01
CA PHE A 19 -1.94 -4.62 -3.52
C PHE A 19 -1.46 -3.82 -4.72
N ALA A 20 -2.31 -3.74 -5.75
CA ALA A 20 -2.03 -2.91 -6.92
C ALA A 20 -2.69 -1.54 -6.75
N LEU A 21 -1.90 -0.48 -6.92
CA LEU A 21 -2.37 0.91 -6.86
C LEU A 21 -2.25 1.56 -8.23
N PRO A 22 -3.19 2.48 -8.57
CA PRO A 22 -3.08 3.25 -9.80
C PRO A 22 -1.88 4.19 -9.74
N ASP A 23 -1.38 4.59 -10.91
CA ASP A 23 -0.21 5.41 -11.07
C ASP A 23 -0.28 6.73 -10.28
N LYS A 24 -1.45 7.35 -10.23
CA LYS A 24 -1.62 8.63 -9.53
C LYS A 24 -1.36 8.55 -8.02
N ALA A 25 -1.48 7.37 -7.42
CA ALA A 25 -1.25 7.17 -6.00
C ALA A 25 0.16 6.61 -5.71
N ALA A 26 0.87 6.16 -6.74
CA ALA A 26 2.17 5.51 -6.60
C ALA A 26 3.21 6.36 -5.88
N LYS A 27 3.20 7.67 -6.12
CA LYS A 27 4.18 8.61 -5.54
C LYS A 27 4.07 8.74 -4.02
N PHE A 28 3.00 8.26 -3.41
CA PHE A 28 2.80 8.35 -1.96
C PHE A 28 3.15 7.05 -1.23
N VAL A 29 3.62 6.04 -1.94
CA VAL A 29 3.91 4.72 -1.36
C VAL A 29 5.41 4.48 -1.35
N PHE A 30 5.97 4.28 -0.16
CA PHE A 30 7.41 4.08 0.04
C PHE A 30 7.66 2.88 0.93
N GLU A 31 8.73 2.15 0.65
CA GLU A 31 9.18 1.08 1.54
C GLU A 31 9.41 1.64 2.94
N LYS A 32 8.95 0.90 3.95
CA LYS A 32 8.99 1.27 5.37
C LYS A 32 8.12 2.47 5.75
N GLY A 33 7.39 3.05 4.80
CA GLY A 33 6.42 4.10 5.09
C GLY A 33 5.13 3.51 5.65
N TYR A 34 4.19 4.39 5.98
CA TYR A 34 2.88 3.99 6.51
C TYR A 34 1.80 4.14 5.46
N ILE A 35 0.80 3.27 5.55
CA ILE A 35 -0.35 3.32 4.67
C ILE A 35 -1.57 2.77 5.42
N GLY A 36 -2.73 3.37 5.19
CA GLY A 36 -3.98 2.87 5.74
C GLY A 36 -4.64 1.91 4.77
N VAL A 37 -4.97 0.71 5.24
CA VAL A 37 -5.67 -0.31 4.46
C VAL A 37 -6.92 -0.71 5.23
N ASP A 38 -8.08 -0.44 4.66
CA ASP A 38 -9.38 -0.69 5.31
C ASP A 38 -9.45 -0.12 6.73
N GLY A 39 -8.87 1.09 6.91
CA GLY A 39 -8.88 1.77 8.20
C GLY A 39 -7.80 1.35 9.17
N ILE A 40 -6.88 0.49 8.76
CA ILE A 40 -5.79 -0.01 9.60
C ILE A 40 -4.48 0.56 9.10
N SER A 41 -3.71 1.20 10.00
CA SER A 41 -2.39 1.70 9.66
C SER A 41 -1.38 0.56 9.63
N LEU A 42 -0.72 0.39 8.50
CA LEU A 42 0.26 -0.67 8.29
C LEU A 42 1.56 -0.10 7.74
N THR A 43 2.65 -0.84 7.93
CA THR A 43 3.93 -0.49 7.35
C THR A 43 4.06 -1.16 5.98
N VAL A 44 4.46 -0.37 5.00
CA VAL A 44 4.73 -0.87 3.65
C VAL A 44 6.00 -1.71 3.66
N GLY A 45 5.93 -2.91 3.11
CA GLY A 45 7.10 -3.77 2.95
C GLY A 45 7.86 -3.41 1.68
N ASP A 46 7.66 -4.18 0.62
CA ASP A 46 8.30 -3.92 -0.66
C ASP A 46 7.39 -3.15 -1.60
N VAL A 47 7.99 -2.41 -2.52
CA VAL A 47 7.29 -1.69 -3.59
C VAL A 47 7.92 -2.11 -4.90
N ARG A 48 7.10 -2.45 -5.89
CA ARG A 48 7.56 -2.86 -7.22
C ARG A 48 6.64 -2.32 -8.30
N PRO A 49 7.13 -2.21 -9.55
CA PRO A 49 6.25 -1.83 -10.65
C PRO A 49 5.11 -2.83 -10.80
N SER A 50 3.94 -2.34 -11.20
CA SER A 50 2.81 -3.21 -11.48
C SER A 50 3.09 -4.10 -12.70
N ALA A 51 2.48 -5.29 -12.72
CA ALA A 51 2.67 -6.23 -13.82
C ALA A 51 2.23 -5.68 -15.18
N ASP A 52 1.27 -4.75 -15.18
CA ASP A 52 0.79 -4.10 -16.41
C ASP A 52 1.67 -2.91 -16.85
N GLY A 53 2.72 -2.58 -16.08
CA GLY A 53 3.58 -1.44 -16.36
C GLY A 53 3.01 -0.08 -15.97
N VAL A 54 1.83 -0.04 -15.39
CA VAL A 54 1.16 1.19 -14.97
C VAL A 54 0.88 1.11 -13.47
N GLY A 55 1.36 2.09 -12.71
CA GLY A 55 1.21 2.10 -11.26
C GLY A 55 2.24 1.21 -10.55
N VAL A 56 1.95 0.88 -9.32
CA VAL A 56 2.84 0.08 -8.47
C VAL A 56 2.06 -0.99 -7.71
N GLU A 57 2.80 -2.00 -7.25
CA GLU A 57 2.32 -2.96 -6.27
C GLU A 57 3.13 -2.79 -5.00
N PHE A 58 2.46 -2.86 -3.87
CA PHE A 58 3.15 -2.82 -2.58
C PHE A 58 2.68 -3.98 -1.70
N SER A 59 3.56 -4.40 -0.80
CA SER A 59 3.25 -5.49 0.11
C SER A 59 3.09 -5.01 1.54
N VAL A 60 2.28 -5.75 2.31
CA VAL A 60 2.20 -5.62 3.76
C VAL A 60 2.31 -7.01 4.38
N ASN A 61 2.98 -7.10 5.52
CA ASN A 61 3.10 -8.34 6.28
C ASN A 61 2.13 -8.28 7.45
N LEU A 62 1.24 -9.27 7.53
CA LEU A 62 0.25 -9.35 8.59
C LEU A 62 0.70 -10.37 9.63
N ILE A 63 0.94 -9.89 10.85
CA ILE A 63 1.29 -10.75 11.98
C ILE A 63 0.04 -11.42 12.55
N PRO A 64 0.17 -12.50 13.34
CA PRO A 64 -1.00 -13.25 13.85
C PRO A 64 -2.05 -12.38 14.54
N GLU A 65 -1.63 -11.38 15.31
CA GLU A 65 -2.58 -10.49 15.99
C GLU A 65 -3.43 -9.72 15.01
N THR A 66 -2.82 -9.15 13.97
CA THR A 66 -3.54 -8.43 12.92
C THR A 66 -4.47 -9.37 12.17
N LEU A 67 -4.02 -10.59 11.87
CA LEU A 67 -4.83 -11.57 11.17
C LEU A 67 -6.10 -11.95 11.94
N SER A 68 -6.00 -12.05 13.26
CA SER A 68 -7.13 -12.46 14.09
C SER A 68 -8.11 -11.32 14.42
N ARG A 69 -7.66 -10.06 14.33
CA ARG A 69 -8.46 -8.90 14.75
C ARG A 69 -9.00 -8.06 13.60
N THR A 70 -8.64 -8.37 12.37
CA THR A 70 -9.03 -7.54 11.23
C THR A 70 -9.59 -8.38 10.10
N MET A 71 -10.28 -7.71 9.16
CA MET A 71 -10.80 -8.34 7.96
C MET A 71 -9.69 -8.71 6.97
N LEU A 72 -8.48 -8.19 7.15
CA LEU A 72 -7.38 -8.42 6.20
C LEU A 72 -6.95 -9.88 6.16
N GLY A 73 -7.12 -10.62 7.26
CA GLY A 73 -6.82 -12.05 7.30
C GLY A 73 -7.71 -12.89 6.39
N SER A 74 -8.89 -12.39 6.03
CA SER A 74 -9.85 -13.10 5.19
C SER A 74 -9.91 -12.58 3.75
N ARG A 75 -9.09 -11.57 3.40
CA ARG A 75 -9.08 -11.07 2.02
C ARG A 75 -8.54 -12.12 1.07
N LEU A 76 -9.14 -12.15 -0.12
CA LEU A 76 -8.81 -13.10 -1.18
C LEU A 76 -8.28 -12.36 -2.40
N MET A 77 -7.68 -13.13 -3.32
CA MET A 77 -7.25 -12.59 -4.61
C MET A 77 -8.38 -11.84 -5.29
N ASN A 78 -8.04 -10.70 -5.87
CA ASN A 78 -8.96 -9.82 -6.57
C ASN A 78 -9.95 -9.05 -5.68
N ASP A 79 -9.87 -9.20 -4.35
CA ASP A 79 -10.66 -8.35 -3.45
C ASP A 79 -10.17 -6.90 -3.54
N TRP A 80 -11.10 -5.97 -3.34
CA TRP A 80 -10.79 -4.55 -3.28
C TRP A 80 -10.70 -4.11 -1.83
N VAL A 81 -9.72 -3.25 -1.56
CA VAL A 81 -9.53 -2.65 -0.23
C VAL A 81 -9.50 -1.14 -0.38
N ASN A 82 -9.87 -0.43 0.68
CA ASN A 82 -9.80 1.01 0.72
C ASN A 82 -8.41 1.44 1.20
N ILE A 83 -7.78 2.35 0.46
CA ILE A 83 -6.44 2.82 0.76
C ILE A 83 -6.50 4.28 1.19
N GLU A 84 -5.84 4.57 2.31
CA GLU A 84 -5.67 5.93 2.79
C GLU A 84 -4.18 6.27 2.82
N ILE A 85 -3.83 7.35 2.13
CA ILE A 85 -2.45 7.83 2.12
C ILE A 85 -2.19 8.57 3.44
N ASP A 86 -1.04 8.30 4.05
CA ASP A 86 -0.63 8.97 5.27
C ASP A 86 -0.55 10.49 5.04
N PRO A 87 -1.26 11.31 5.85
CA PRO A 87 -1.28 12.76 5.62
C PRO A 87 0.10 13.42 5.65
N GLN A 88 1.01 12.97 6.50
CA GLN A 88 2.36 13.54 6.53
C GLN A 88 3.12 13.24 5.25
N THR A 89 3.01 12.00 4.75
CA THR A 89 3.61 11.61 3.48
C THR A 89 3.05 12.44 2.34
N GLN A 90 1.75 12.65 2.32
CA GLN A 90 1.11 13.44 1.27
C GLN A 90 1.62 14.88 1.26
N VAL A 91 1.69 15.52 2.42
CA VAL A 91 2.19 16.89 2.54
C VAL A 91 3.63 16.99 2.09
N ILE A 92 4.49 16.06 2.50
CA ILE A 92 5.91 16.07 2.13
C ILE A 92 6.07 15.92 0.62
N VAL A 93 5.41 14.95 0.01
CA VAL A 93 5.53 14.69 -1.43
C VAL A 93 5.02 15.89 -2.22
N GLU A 94 3.86 16.44 -1.89
CA GLU A 94 3.28 17.56 -2.61
C GLU A 94 4.11 18.82 -2.43
N THR A 95 4.74 19.02 -1.26
CA THR A 95 5.63 20.16 -1.02
C THR A 95 6.88 20.03 -1.88
N VAL A 96 7.49 18.86 -1.97
CA VAL A 96 8.65 18.63 -2.81
C VAL A 96 8.31 18.87 -4.28
N GLU A 97 7.19 18.36 -4.74
CA GLU A 97 6.73 18.58 -6.11
C GLU A 97 6.57 20.07 -6.43
N ARG A 98 5.98 20.82 -5.52
CA ARG A 98 5.80 22.26 -5.69
C ARG A 98 7.13 23.01 -5.77
N VAL A 99 8.07 22.65 -4.90
CA VAL A 99 9.41 23.27 -4.91
C VAL A 99 10.14 22.97 -6.22
N LEU A 100 10.10 21.73 -6.68
CA LEU A 100 10.72 21.33 -7.94
C LEU A 100 10.09 22.06 -9.13
N ALA A 101 8.77 22.18 -9.14
CA ALA A 101 8.06 22.89 -10.21
C ALA A 101 8.44 24.37 -10.25
N SER A 102 8.66 25.01 -9.10
CA SER A 102 9.01 26.43 -9.05
C SER A 102 10.42 26.73 -9.54
N ARG A 103 11.25 25.72 -9.73
CA ARG A 103 12.63 25.89 -10.24
C ARG A 103 12.75 25.80 -11.75
N GLN A 104 11.67 25.51 -12.42
CA GLN A 104 11.67 25.35 -13.88
C GLN A 104 11.36 26.64 -14.61
#